data_3fc6a8602b3b297545dc0b5e1a000965
#
_entry.id   3fc6a8602b3b297545dc0b5e1a000965
#
_cell.length_a   1.000
_cell.length_b   1.000
_cell.length_c   1.000
_cell.angle_alpha   90.00
_cell.angle_beta   90.00
_cell.angle_gamma   90.00
#
_symmetry.space_group_name_H-M   'P 1'
#
loop_
_entity.id
_entity.type
_entity.pdbx_description
1 polymer ?
#
loop_
_entity_poly.entity_id
_entity_poly.type
_entity_poly.pdbx_seq_one_letter_code
_entity_poly.pdbx_strand_id
1 'polypeptide(L)'
;CWNETSDFELLYPYIMADTAGGDLNTESYTFCGGYSRIYKHFSWGLSGDYRAMIEYRKTDPRPRNIVSDLKLSGGAAWQVHTRYLIGAAVYGRIYRQRNSIKFFSDLGVSKVYQMLGLGMYSTRFSDGNTGIQYDGGSIGGGIDLVPHDRQGFYGSVHFHKLNIKRTMLAHNYLPLTRL
;
A
#
# COMPACT_ATOMS: atom_id res chain seq x y z
N CYS A 1 -3.65 0.82 -22.22
CA CYS A 1 -4.49 1.36 -21.16
C CYS A 1 -3.63 2.13 -20.17
N TRP A 2 -4.15 3.19 -19.62
CA TRP A 2 -3.48 4.03 -18.63
C TRP A 2 -3.97 3.67 -17.24
N ASN A 3 -3.04 3.53 -16.29
CA ASN A 3 -3.39 3.19 -14.90
C ASN A 3 -4.15 4.35 -14.23
N GLU A 4 -5.20 4.00 -13.51
CA GLU A 4 -6.06 4.92 -12.76
C GLU A 4 -5.95 4.71 -11.25
N THR A 5 -5.11 3.78 -10.82
CA THR A 5 -5.02 3.36 -9.41
C THR A 5 -3.69 3.81 -8.81
N SER A 6 -3.73 4.50 -7.69
CA SER A 6 -2.52 4.82 -6.92
C SER A 6 -1.87 3.57 -6.34
N ASP A 7 -0.60 3.67 -5.94
CA ASP A 7 0.17 2.55 -5.38
C ASP A 7 0.16 1.29 -6.27
N PHE A 8 0.39 1.50 -7.57
CA PHE A 8 0.36 0.47 -8.59
C PHE A 8 1.12 -0.81 -8.20
N GLU A 9 2.34 -0.69 -7.71
CA GLU A 9 3.18 -1.84 -7.36
C GLU A 9 2.57 -2.71 -6.25
N LEU A 10 1.86 -2.08 -5.31
CA LEU A 10 1.23 -2.78 -4.21
C LEU A 10 -0.05 -3.52 -4.64
N LEU A 11 -0.80 -2.95 -5.58
CA LEU A 11 -2.14 -3.40 -5.95
C LEU A 11 -2.19 -4.22 -7.24
N TYR A 12 -1.11 -4.19 -8.05
CA TYR A 12 -1.01 -5.00 -9.26
C TYR A 12 -1.19 -6.50 -8.96
N PRO A 13 -1.94 -7.23 -9.79
CA PRO A 13 -2.54 -6.85 -11.06
C PRO A 13 -3.99 -6.32 -10.98
N TYR A 14 -4.54 -6.16 -9.79
CA TYR A 14 -5.95 -5.84 -9.56
C TYR A 14 -6.22 -4.34 -9.55
N ILE A 15 -5.90 -3.66 -10.62
CA ILE A 15 -5.99 -2.21 -10.79
C ILE A 15 -7.13 -1.80 -11.72
N MET A 16 -7.43 -0.51 -11.75
CA MET A 16 -8.28 0.11 -12.77
C MET A 16 -7.41 0.82 -13.81
N ALA A 17 -7.85 0.77 -15.05
CA ALA A 17 -7.19 1.44 -16.17
C ALA A 17 -8.23 1.97 -17.17
N ASP A 18 -7.86 3.00 -17.92
CA ASP A 18 -8.69 3.55 -18.99
C ASP A 18 -7.97 3.58 -20.35
N THR A 19 -8.67 4.05 -21.37
CA THR A 19 -8.11 4.26 -22.72
C THR A 19 -7.81 5.73 -23.03
N ALA A 20 -8.32 6.66 -22.24
CA ALA A 20 -8.15 8.09 -22.50
C ALA A 20 -6.80 8.60 -22.01
N GLY A 21 -6.33 8.14 -20.86
CA GLY A 21 -5.09 8.60 -20.26
C GLY A 21 -5.16 10.03 -19.73
N GLY A 22 -4.01 10.60 -19.44
CA GLY A 22 -3.83 11.96 -18.97
C GLY A 22 -3.07 12.04 -17.65
N ASP A 23 -2.62 13.23 -17.31
CA ASP A 23 -1.80 13.48 -16.13
C ASP A 23 -2.64 13.43 -14.85
N LEU A 24 -2.11 12.75 -13.86
CA LEU A 24 -2.64 12.70 -12.50
C LEU A 24 -1.96 13.77 -11.64
N ASN A 25 -2.77 14.55 -10.94
CA ASN A 25 -2.31 15.48 -9.93
C ASN A 25 -2.27 14.75 -8.59
N THR A 26 -1.15 14.80 -7.90
CA THR A 26 -0.94 14.09 -6.63
C THR A 26 -0.63 15.08 -5.52
N GLU A 27 -1.36 14.96 -4.42
CA GLU A 27 -1.10 15.64 -3.15
C GLU A 27 -0.86 14.59 -2.08
N SER A 28 0.29 14.62 -1.43
CA SER A 28 0.68 13.64 -0.42
C SER A 28 1.23 14.31 0.82
N TYR A 29 0.74 13.88 1.97
CA TYR A 29 1.17 14.32 3.29
C TYR A 29 1.68 13.12 4.05
N THR A 30 2.92 13.20 4.53
CA THR A 30 3.55 12.13 5.30
C THR A 30 3.97 12.65 6.67
N PHE A 31 3.56 11.94 7.70
CA PHE A 31 3.95 12.18 9.08
C PHE A 31 4.71 10.96 9.58
N CYS A 32 5.93 11.17 10.05
CA CYS A 32 6.74 10.11 10.61
C CYS A 32 7.33 10.53 11.94
N GLY A 33 7.49 9.54 12.81
CA GLY A 33 8.13 9.75 14.10
C GLY A 33 8.61 8.44 14.69
N GLY A 34 9.59 8.56 15.58
CA GLY A 34 10.14 7.41 16.25
C GLY A 34 10.81 7.78 17.57
N TYR A 35 10.91 6.78 18.41
CA TYR A 35 11.62 6.88 19.66
C TYR A 35 12.51 5.67 19.84
N SER A 36 13.76 5.88 20.26
CA SER A 36 14.67 4.80 20.58
C SER A 36 15.44 5.09 21.84
N ARG A 37 15.83 4.04 22.55
CA ARG A 37 16.65 4.15 23.75
C ARG A 37 17.65 3.00 23.81
N ILE A 38 18.87 3.36 24.19
CA ILE A 38 19.94 2.40 24.45
C ILE A 38 20.15 2.33 25.96
N TYR A 39 20.20 1.11 26.49
CA TYR A 39 20.44 0.86 27.90
C TYR A 39 21.49 -0.24 28.06
N LYS A 40 22.75 0.14 28.31
CA LYS A 40 23.92 -0.76 28.39
C LYS A 40 24.02 -1.68 27.15
N HIS A 41 23.65 -2.94 27.30
CA HIS A 41 23.73 -3.97 26.26
C HIS A 41 22.39 -4.19 25.53
N PHE A 42 21.37 -3.42 25.87
CA PHE A 42 20.03 -3.54 25.32
C PHE A 42 19.62 -2.23 24.67
N SER A 43 19.04 -2.30 23.48
CA SER A 43 18.44 -1.17 22.82
C SER A 43 17.05 -1.54 22.32
N TRP A 44 16.15 -0.58 22.28
CA TRP A 44 14.84 -0.77 21.71
C TRP A 44 14.37 0.51 21.01
N GLY A 45 13.44 0.37 20.10
CA GLY A 45 12.87 1.49 19.38
C GLY A 45 11.50 1.17 18.83
N LEU A 46 10.72 2.24 18.65
CA LEU A 46 9.42 2.24 18.01
C LEU A 46 9.42 3.32 16.94
N SER A 47 8.78 3.06 15.81
CA SER A 47 8.53 4.08 14.80
C SER A 47 7.14 3.96 14.22
N GLY A 48 6.62 5.08 13.74
CA GLY A 48 5.35 5.15 13.05
C GLY A 48 5.44 6.09 11.88
N ASP A 49 4.85 5.68 10.76
CA ASP A 49 4.74 6.44 9.53
C ASP A 49 3.28 6.44 9.08
N TYR A 50 2.74 7.61 8.83
CA TYR A 50 1.40 7.77 8.28
C TYR A 50 1.45 8.59 7.00
N ARG A 51 0.89 8.06 5.93
CA ARG A 51 0.74 8.74 4.65
C ARG A 51 -0.74 8.90 4.29
N ALA A 52 -1.15 10.13 4.08
CA ALA A 52 -2.41 10.48 3.45
C ALA A 52 -2.12 11.02 2.05
N MET A 53 -2.79 10.48 1.03
CA MET A 53 -2.57 10.90 -0.35
C MET A 53 -3.90 11.02 -1.08
N ILE A 54 -4.02 12.04 -1.89
CA ILE A 54 -5.08 12.19 -2.89
C ILE A 54 -4.44 12.33 -4.26
N GLU A 55 -4.97 11.58 -5.22
CA GLU A 55 -4.53 11.63 -6.60
C GLU A 55 -5.76 11.71 -7.51
N TYR A 56 -5.76 12.65 -8.43
CA TYR A 56 -6.92 12.93 -9.25
C TYR A 56 -6.56 13.48 -10.62
N ARG A 57 -7.48 13.33 -11.57
CA ARG A 57 -7.43 13.94 -12.90
C ARG A 57 -8.63 14.85 -13.13
N LYS A 58 -8.42 15.96 -13.83
CA LYS A 58 -9.47 16.96 -14.13
C LYS A 58 -10.23 16.69 -15.42
N THR A 59 -9.66 15.87 -16.32
CA THR A 59 -10.27 15.47 -17.60
C THR A 59 -10.93 14.10 -17.49
N ASP A 60 -12.00 13.87 -18.24
CA ASP A 60 -12.72 12.59 -18.22
C ASP A 60 -11.94 11.45 -18.89
N PRO A 61 -12.02 10.27 -18.34
CA PRO A 61 -12.61 9.90 -17.06
C PRO A 61 -11.86 10.56 -15.90
N ARG A 62 -12.59 10.96 -14.83
CA ARG A 62 -12.00 11.65 -13.67
C ARG A 62 -11.79 10.69 -12.50
N PRO A 63 -10.66 9.98 -12.47
CA PRO A 63 -10.31 9.18 -11.32
C PRO A 63 -10.00 10.08 -10.12
N ARG A 64 -10.38 9.60 -8.95
CA ARG A 64 -10.00 10.17 -7.66
C ARG A 64 -9.64 9.05 -6.72
N ASN A 65 -8.37 8.98 -6.37
CA ASN A 65 -7.82 8.05 -5.39
C ASN A 65 -7.61 8.76 -4.06
N ILE A 66 -8.05 8.14 -3.00
CA ILE A 66 -7.78 8.58 -1.62
C ILE A 66 -7.09 7.42 -0.93
N VAL A 67 -5.87 7.66 -0.46
CA VAL A 67 -5.03 6.66 0.20
C VAL A 67 -4.77 7.04 1.64
N SER A 68 -4.86 6.06 2.52
CA SER A 68 -4.44 6.13 3.93
C SER A 68 -3.56 4.91 4.21
N ASP A 69 -2.34 5.14 4.60
CA ASP A 69 -1.31 4.12 4.79
C ASP A 69 -0.58 4.37 6.12
N LEU A 70 -0.88 3.56 7.12
CA LEU A 70 -0.25 3.61 8.44
C LEU A 70 0.72 2.44 8.57
N LYS A 71 1.97 2.73 8.88
CA LYS A 71 3.00 1.74 9.20
C LYS A 71 3.48 1.95 10.62
N LEU A 72 3.57 0.88 11.37
CA LEU A 72 4.11 0.86 12.72
C LEU A 72 5.19 -0.19 12.78
N SER A 73 6.30 0.12 13.42
CA SER A 73 7.36 -0.85 13.67
C SER A 73 7.93 -0.70 15.06
N GLY A 74 8.39 -1.82 15.60
CA GLY A 74 9.07 -1.86 16.88
C GLY A 74 10.13 -2.93 16.86
N GLY A 75 11.24 -2.68 17.53
CA GLY A 75 12.32 -3.63 17.59
C GLY A 75 13.17 -3.45 18.83
N ALA A 76 13.91 -4.50 19.13
CA ALA A 76 14.88 -4.50 20.21
C ALA A 76 16.12 -5.25 19.77
N ALA A 77 17.26 -4.85 20.30
CA ALA A 77 18.53 -5.55 20.09
C ALA A 77 19.26 -5.72 21.42
N TRP A 78 19.88 -6.86 21.55
CA TRP A 78 20.66 -7.22 22.70
C TRP A 78 22.05 -7.68 22.29
N GLN A 79 23.07 -7.13 22.95
CA GLN A 79 24.44 -7.58 22.82
C GLN A 79 24.64 -8.85 23.64
N VAL A 80 24.59 -9.99 22.97
CA VAL A 80 24.72 -11.31 23.61
C VAL A 80 26.18 -11.64 23.91
N HIS A 81 27.07 -11.16 23.07
CA HIS A 81 28.51 -11.34 23.20
C HIS A 81 29.25 -10.07 22.79
N THR A 82 30.49 -9.90 23.20
CA THR A 82 31.31 -8.75 22.81
C THR A 82 31.38 -8.54 21.29
N ARG A 83 31.23 -9.62 20.51
CA ARG A 83 31.29 -9.61 19.04
C ARG A 83 29.94 -9.69 18.35
N TYR A 84 28.83 -10.02 19.03
CA TYR A 84 27.55 -10.29 18.40
C TYR A 84 26.37 -9.61 19.07
N LEU A 85 25.50 -9.07 18.22
CA LEU A 85 24.21 -8.51 18.57
C LEU A 85 23.10 -9.42 17.99
N ILE A 86 22.07 -9.68 18.78
CA ILE A 86 20.83 -10.27 18.31
C ILE A 86 19.78 -9.16 18.32
N GLY A 87 19.17 -8.92 17.17
CA GLY A 87 18.05 -8.01 16.99
C GLY A 87 16.78 -8.77 16.67
N ALA A 88 15.65 -8.25 17.15
CA ALA A 88 14.33 -8.69 16.72
C ALA A 88 13.47 -7.47 16.41
N ALA A 89 12.71 -7.53 15.32
CA ALA A 89 11.80 -6.47 14.92
C ALA A 89 10.47 -7.03 14.48
N VAL A 90 9.40 -6.28 14.76
CA VAL A 90 8.06 -6.54 14.26
C VAL A 90 7.54 -5.27 13.59
N TYR A 91 6.76 -5.45 12.52
CA TYR A 91 6.14 -4.33 11.83
C TYR A 91 4.74 -4.70 11.37
N GLY A 92 3.89 -3.69 11.35
CA GLY A 92 2.53 -3.79 10.86
C GLY A 92 2.19 -2.62 9.94
N ARG A 93 1.32 -2.86 8.97
CA ARG A 93 0.81 -1.86 8.05
C ARG A 93 -0.70 -1.99 7.95
N ILE A 94 -1.40 -0.86 8.01
CA ILE A 94 -2.83 -0.75 7.71
C ILE A 94 -2.94 0.12 6.47
N TYR A 95 -3.51 -0.43 5.41
CA TYR A 95 -3.64 0.22 4.13
C TYR A 95 -5.10 0.31 3.70
N ARG A 96 -5.50 1.49 3.28
CA ARG A 96 -6.81 1.73 2.68
C ARG A 96 -6.66 2.64 1.47
N GLN A 97 -7.28 2.25 0.38
CA GLN A 97 -7.41 3.09 -0.80
C GLN A 97 -8.84 3.02 -1.32
N ARG A 98 -9.41 4.17 -1.63
CA ARG A 98 -10.66 4.29 -2.35
C ARG A 98 -10.39 4.96 -3.67
N ASN A 99 -10.67 4.26 -4.74
CA ASN A 99 -10.67 4.77 -6.11
C ASN A 99 -12.13 5.01 -6.53
N SER A 100 -12.41 6.16 -7.10
CA SER A 100 -13.70 6.47 -7.72
C SER A 100 -13.48 7.15 -9.05
N ILE A 101 -14.20 6.71 -10.08
CA ILE A 101 -14.15 7.29 -11.41
C ILE A 101 -15.51 7.90 -11.71
N LYS A 102 -15.50 9.14 -12.15
CA LYS A 102 -16.69 9.89 -12.56
C LYS A 102 -16.54 10.38 -13.98
N PHE A 103 -17.66 10.43 -14.69
CA PHE A 103 -17.78 10.97 -16.02
C PHE A 103 -18.71 12.19 -16.01
N PHE A 104 -18.32 13.24 -16.68
CA PHE A 104 -19.06 14.49 -16.76
C PHE A 104 -19.32 14.94 -18.19
N SER A 105 -18.69 14.28 -19.18
CA SER A 105 -18.86 14.58 -20.59
C SER A 105 -20.10 13.91 -21.16
N ASP A 106 -20.92 14.66 -21.89
CA ASP A 106 -22.08 14.14 -22.63
C ASP A 106 -21.69 13.51 -23.97
N LEU A 107 -20.41 13.59 -24.38
CA LEU A 107 -19.89 13.09 -25.67
C LEU A 107 -19.60 11.59 -25.68
N GLY A 108 -19.93 10.89 -24.62
CA GLY A 108 -19.70 9.45 -24.49
C GLY A 108 -18.77 9.11 -23.33
N VAL A 109 -18.82 7.88 -22.91
CA VAL A 109 -18.08 7.35 -21.76
C VAL A 109 -16.88 6.55 -22.26
N SER A 110 -15.68 6.93 -21.87
CA SER A 110 -14.48 6.13 -22.09
C SER A 110 -14.58 4.80 -21.33
N LYS A 111 -14.12 3.72 -21.95
CA LYS A 111 -14.14 2.41 -21.30
C LYS A 111 -13.14 2.37 -20.15
N VAL A 112 -13.61 1.95 -18.99
CA VAL A 112 -12.80 1.65 -17.81
C VAL A 112 -12.65 0.14 -17.70
N TYR A 113 -11.42 -0.30 -17.57
CA TYR A 113 -11.06 -1.70 -17.44
C TYR A 113 -10.69 -2.00 -16.00
N GLN A 114 -11.28 -3.05 -15.47
CA GLN A 114 -10.91 -3.59 -14.17
C GLN A 114 -10.04 -4.81 -14.39
N MET A 115 -8.75 -4.69 -14.13
CA MET A 115 -7.81 -5.79 -14.31
C MET A 115 -8.04 -6.88 -13.26
N LEU A 116 -8.03 -8.12 -13.72
CA LEU A 116 -8.30 -9.32 -12.91
C LEU A 116 -7.08 -10.23 -12.75
N GLY A 117 -5.96 -9.85 -13.33
CA GLY A 117 -4.74 -10.65 -13.38
C GLY A 117 -4.68 -11.55 -14.61
N LEU A 118 -3.49 -12.08 -14.90
CA LEU A 118 -3.20 -12.97 -16.03
C LEU A 118 -3.68 -12.43 -17.40
N GLY A 119 -3.64 -11.10 -17.57
CA GLY A 119 -4.11 -10.46 -18.80
C GLY A 119 -5.63 -10.35 -18.94
N MET A 120 -6.40 -10.87 -18.00
CA MET A 120 -7.85 -10.76 -18.01
C MET A 120 -8.30 -9.41 -17.46
N TYR A 121 -9.41 -8.92 -18.01
CA TYR A 121 -10.06 -7.70 -17.54
C TYR A 121 -11.58 -7.82 -17.60
N SER A 122 -12.27 -6.99 -16.84
CA SER A 122 -13.73 -6.85 -16.88
C SER A 122 -14.09 -5.42 -17.23
N THR A 123 -15.05 -5.25 -18.09
CA THR A 123 -15.68 -3.96 -18.42
C THR A 123 -17.08 -3.85 -17.80
N ARG A 124 -17.43 -4.77 -16.93
CA ARG A 124 -18.74 -4.85 -16.30
C ARG A 124 -18.99 -3.63 -15.47
N PHE A 125 -19.38 -2.68 -15.42
CA PHE A 125 -19.51 -1.41 -14.68
C PHE A 125 -18.65 -0.27 -15.27
N SER A 126 -18.34 -0.36 -16.56
CA SER A 126 -17.59 0.68 -17.26
C SER A 126 -18.46 1.82 -17.79
N ASP A 127 -19.79 1.63 -17.83
CA ASP A 127 -20.72 2.55 -18.48
C ASP A 127 -21.27 3.61 -17.51
N GLY A 128 -20.44 4.13 -16.64
CA GLY A 128 -20.84 5.15 -15.68
C GLY A 128 -19.90 5.29 -14.51
N ASN A 129 -20.37 5.98 -13.50
CA ASN A 129 -19.59 6.19 -12.28
C ASN A 129 -19.31 4.84 -11.58
N THR A 130 -18.05 4.54 -11.39
CA THR A 130 -17.60 3.28 -10.78
C THR A 130 -16.54 3.54 -9.74
N GLY A 131 -16.26 2.54 -8.90
CA GLY A 131 -15.21 2.64 -7.90
C GLY A 131 -14.75 1.30 -7.38
N ILE A 132 -13.57 1.31 -6.82
CA ILE A 132 -12.98 0.17 -6.13
C ILE A 132 -12.44 0.65 -4.79
N GLN A 133 -12.58 -0.19 -3.78
CA GLN A 133 -11.99 0.00 -2.48
C GLN A 133 -11.03 -1.14 -2.18
N TYR A 134 -9.85 -0.79 -1.71
CA TYR A 134 -8.82 -1.72 -1.24
C TYR A 134 -8.65 -1.51 0.25
N ASP A 135 -8.85 -2.57 1.02
CA ASP A 135 -8.68 -2.59 2.47
C ASP A 135 -7.78 -3.74 2.86
N GLY A 136 -6.77 -3.47 3.63
CA GLY A 136 -5.89 -4.51 4.07
C GLY A 136 -4.66 -4.00 4.79
N GLY A 137 -3.64 -4.80 4.78
CA GLY A 137 -2.37 -4.46 5.39
C GLY A 137 -1.41 -5.62 5.41
N SER A 138 -0.33 -5.43 6.12
CA SER A 138 0.66 -6.46 6.30
C SER A 138 1.13 -6.54 7.74
N ILE A 139 1.60 -7.71 8.09
CA ILE A 139 2.34 -7.96 9.33
C ILE A 139 3.60 -8.71 9.00
N GLY A 140 4.67 -8.38 9.67
CA GLY A 140 5.93 -9.07 9.51
C GLY A 140 6.84 -8.90 10.71
N GLY A 141 7.93 -9.61 10.68
CA GLY A 141 8.95 -9.52 11.71
C GLY A 141 10.17 -10.29 11.30
N GLY A 142 11.23 -10.12 12.05
CA GLY A 142 12.48 -10.81 11.80
C GLY A 142 13.40 -10.83 13.00
N ILE A 143 14.38 -11.70 12.90
CA ILE A 143 15.48 -11.84 13.85
C ILE A 143 16.77 -11.75 13.06
N ASP A 144 17.67 -10.92 13.54
CA ASP A 144 18.97 -10.68 12.95
C ASP A 144 20.09 -11.00 13.95
N LEU A 145 21.11 -11.70 13.48
CA LEU A 145 22.38 -11.86 14.17
C LEU A 145 23.44 -11.05 13.42
N VAL A 146 24.01 -10.08 14.07
CA VAL A 146 24.94 -9.14 13.44
C VAL A 146 26.22 -9.05 14.26
N PRO A 147 27.41 -9.18 13.63
CA PRO A 147 28.66 -8.91 14.32
C PRO A 147 28.82 -7.43 14.64
N HIS A 148 29.27 -7.13 15.84
CA HIS A 148 29.40 -5.75 16.33
C HIS A 148 30.41 -4.90 15.56
N ASP A 149 31.51 -5.51 15.15
CA ASP A 149 32.61 -4.91 14.38
C ASP A 149 32.44 -5.02 12.86
N ARG A 150 31.27 -5.50 12.41
CA ARG A 150 30.95 -5.80 11.00
C ARG A 150 31.84 -6.87 10.36
N GLN A 151 32.58 -7.63 11.15
CA GLN A 151 33.40 -8.73 10.69
C GLN A 151 32.93 -10.02 11.36
N GLY A 152 32.63 -11.05 10.55
CA GLY A 152 32.16 -12.34 11.03
C GLY A 152 30.90 -12.83 10.35
N PHE A 153 30.25 -13.80 10.98
CA PHE A 153 29.02 -14.38 10.45
C PHE A 153 27.84 -13.45 10.66
N TYR A 154 27.06 -13.26 9.60
CA TYR A 154 25.79 -12.55 9.58
C TYR A 154 24.66 -13.53 9.25
N GLY A 155 23.58 -13.49 10.00
CA GLY A 155 22.39 -14.30 9.73
C GLY A 155 21.12 -13.52 9.98
N SER A 156 20.11 -13.70 9.11
CA SER A 156 18.81 -13.08 9.27
C SER A 156 17.69 -14.02 8.83
N VAL A 157 16.57 -13.95 9.53
CA VAL A 157 15.33 -14.64 9.18
C VAL A 157 14.20 -13.64 9.31
N HIS A 158 13.50 -13.40 8.20
CA HIS A 158 12.35 -12.48 8.16
C HIS A 158 11.13 -13.19 7.57
N PHE A 159 9.96 -12.84 8.10
CA PHE A 159 8.70 -13.22 7.53
C PHE A 159 7.86 -11.98 7.24
N HIS A 160 7.03 -12.05 6.20
CA HIS A 160 6.10 -10.99 5.81
C HIS A 160 4.83 -11.62 5.26
N LYS A 161 3.68 -11.16 5.74
CA LYS A 161 2.37 -11.55 5.23
C LYS A 161 1.60 -10.30 4.83
N LEU A 162 1.25 -10.22 3.56
CA LEU A 162 0.39 -9.18 2.99
C LEU A 162 -1.01 -9.75 2.73
N ASN A 163 -2.04 -9.01 3.10
CA ASN A 163 -3.42 -9.34 2.79
C ASN A 163 -4.16 -8.06 2.41
N ILE A 164 -4.66 -8.00 1.17
CA ILE A 164 -5.45 -6.88 0.67
C ILE A 164 -6.74 -7.43 0.07
N LYS A 165 -7.86 -6.91 0.54
CA LYS A 165 -9.19 -7.18 0.04
C LYS A 165 -9.60 -6.08 -0.94
N ARG A 166 -9.98 -6.47 -2.15
CA ARG A 166 -10.57 -5.58 -3.13
C ARG A 166 -12.09 -5.71 -3.08
N THR A 167 -12.79 -4.59 -3.02
CA THR A 167 -14.24 -4.52 -3.08
C THR A 167 -14.64 -3.60 -4.22
N MET A 168 -15.42 -4.10 -5.16
CA MET A 168 -15.99 -3.28 -6.23
C MET A 168 -17.23 -2.58 -5.70
N LEU A 169 -17.36 -1.28 -5.97
CA LEU A 169 -18.49 -0.45 -5.61
C LEU A 169 -19.32 -0.21 -6.88
N ALA A 170 -20.53 -0.75 -6.92
CA ALA A 170 -21.49 -0.36 -7.94
C ALA A 170 -22.11 0.99 -7.58
N HIS A 171 -22.86 1.56 -8.52
CA HIS A 171 -23.53 2.87 -8.39
C HIS A 171 -24.39 3.02 -7.13
N ASN A 172 -24.80 1.92 -6.50
CA ASN A 172 -25.61 1.89 -5.27
C ASN A 172 -24.83 1.48 -4.00
N TYR A 173 -23.51 1.60 -3.99
CA TYR A 173 -22.64 1.31 -2.83
C TYR A 173 -22.71 -0.13 -2.28
N LEU A 174 -23.25 -1.07 -3.03
CA LEU A 174 -23.22 -2.48 -2.61
C LEU A 174 -21.88 -3.11 -2.97
N PRO A 175 -21.20 -3.78 -2.03
CA PRO A 175 -19.99 -4.53 -2.33
C PRO A 175 -20.36 -5.74 -3.19
N LEU A 176 -19.80 -5.80 -4.41
CA LEU A 176 -20.16 -6.84 -5.38
C LEU A 176 -19.23 -8.06 -5.34
N THR A 177 -18.01 -7.90 -4.84
CA THR A 177 -17.04 -9.01 -4.83
C THR A 177 -16.02 -8.85 -3.70
N ARG A 178 -15.69 -9.96 -3.06
CA ARG A 178 -14.51 -10.12 -2.22
C ARG A 178 -13.47 -10.93 -2.98
N LEU A 179 -12.23 -10.51 -2.91
CA LEU A 179 -11.05 -11.28 -3.34
C LEU A 179 -10.26 -11.71 -2.13
#